data_b46749244553eedd1c69833524e922a6
#
_entry.id   b46749244553eedd1c69833524e922a6
#
_cell.length_a   1.000
_cell.length_b   1.000
_cell.length_c   1.000
_cell.angle_alpha   90.00
_cell.angle_beta   90.00
_cell.angle_gamma   90.00
#
_symmetry.space_group_name_H-M   'P 1'
#
loop_
_entity.id
_entity.type
_entity.pdbx_description
1 polymer ?
#
loop_
_entity_poly.entity_id
_entity_poly.type
_entity_poly.pdbx_seq_one_letter_code
_entity_poly.pdbx_strand_id
1 'polypeptide(L)'
;RDGQRLRQAEALMPALRRLTSAVASRAWWLGLKLAWLIAALSLAIVLGFTLYAVNMLPPLQPWHTERLHEEFSALRHGDLDFAGYLKREEKLFAELNETVAGWDTRSEAFLHSRFNPASAVNRLADGAPHNRSFRLTSREPKGQALLIHGLSDSPYSMKALAESLHDRGFDVTVLRLPGHGTLPSMMT
;
A
#
# COMPACT_ATOMS: atom_id res chain seq x y z
N ARG A 1 -47.61 2.20 70.92
CA ARG A 1 -46.41 2.91 70.43
C ARG A 1 -45.97 2.40 69.09
N ASP A 2 -46.09 1.12 68.76
CA ASP A 2 -45.63 0.53 67.48
C ASP A 2 -46.47 0.92 66.25
N GLY A 3 -47.82 1.04 66.45
CA GLY A 3 -48.69 1.42 65.33
C GLY A 3 -48.49 2.86 64.81
N GLN A 4 -47.99 3.77 65.64
CA GLN A 4 -47.67 5.14 65.24
C GLN A 4 -46.35 5.18 64.41
N ARG A 5 -45.38 4.38 64.78
CA ARG A 5 -44.10 4.27 64.03
C ARG A 5 -44.32 3.67 62.68
N LEU A 6 -45.15 2.66 62.52
CA LEU A 6 -45.47 2.06 61.21
C LEU A 6 -46.18 3.04 60.26
N ARG A 7 -47.16 3.81 60.78
CA ARG A 7 -47.86 4.85 59.98
C ARG A 7 -46.92 5.99 59.57
N GLN A 8 -45.96 6.38 60.40
CA GLN A 8 -44.94 7.39 60.03
C GLN A 8 -43.95 6.85 58.97
N ALA A 9 -43.54 5.58 59.05
CA ALA A 9 -42.71 4.95 58.08
C ALA A 9 -43.43 4.84 56.71
N GLU A 10 -44.70 4.44 56.68
CA GLU A 10 -45.51 4.38 55.48
C GLU A 10 -45.69 5.75 54.81
N ALA A 11 -45.84 6.82 55.57
CA ALA A 11 -45.97 8.19 55.06
C ALA A 11 -44.65 8.74 54.49
N LEU A 12 -43.50 8.28 54.98
CA LEU A 12 -42.17 8.66 54.48
C LEU A 12 -41.75 7.96 53.19
N MET A 13 -42.22 6.74 52.93
CA MET A 13 -41.82 5.91 51.78
C MET A 13 -42.06 6.57 50.43
N PRO A 14 -43.18 7.25 50.12
CA PRO A 14 -43.39 7.92 48.83
C PRO A 14 -42.48 9.14 48.67
N ALA A 15 -42.14 9.85 49.71
CA ALA A 15 -41.20 10.98 49.64
C ALA A 15 -39.78 10.50 49.36
N LEU A 16 -39.33 9.43 50.02
CA LEU A 16 -38.03 8.79 49.74
C LEU A 16 -37.94 8.26 48.32
N ARG A 17 -38.97 7.59 47.82
CA ARG A 17 -39.02 7.12 46.41
C ARG A 17 -38.92 8.26 45.43
N ARG A 18 -39.58 9.41 45.65
CA ARG A 18 -39.48 10.59 44.79
C ARG A 18 -38.06 11.18 44.82
N LEU A 19 -37.44 11.27 45.99
CA LEU A 19 -36.07 11.77 46.11
C LEU A 19 -35.06 10.85 45.42
N THR A 20 -35.16 9.53 45.61
CA THR A 20 -34.27 8.58 44.93
C THR A 20 -34.45 8.59 43.44
N SER A 21 -35.68 8.70 42.94
CA SER A 21 -35.92 8.77 41.48
C SER A 21 -35.42 10.09 40.89
N ALA A 22 -35.54 11.21 41.57
CA ALA A 22 -35.05 12.50 41.13
C ALA A 22 -33.50 12.54 41.11
N VAL A 23 -32.83 11.93 42.09
CA VAL A 23 -31.37 11.79 42.11
C VAL A 23 -30.90 10.86 41.00
N ALA A 24 -31.58 9.72 40.84
CA ALA A 24 -31.24 8.77 39.77
C ALA A 24 -31.38 9.39 38.37
N SER A 25 -32.46 10.15 38.13
CA SER A 25 -32.65 10.82 36.85
C SER A 25 -31.59 11.89 36.55
N ARG A 26 -31.20 12.68 37.56
CA ARG A 26 -30.12 13.66 37.41
C ARG A 26 -28.79 13.00 37.16
N ALA A 27 -28.46 11.92 37.88
CA ALA A 27 -27.25 11.15 37.67
C ALA A 27 -27.19 10.54 36.23
N TRP A 28 -28.33 10.03 35.76
CA TRP A 28 -28.46 9.53 34.38
C TRP A 28 -28.18 10.62 33.33
N TRP A 29 -28.79 11.80 33.48
CA TRP A 29 -28.56 12.91 32.54
C TRP A 29 -27.12 13.43 32.59
N LEU A 30 -26.51 13.47 33.78
CA LEU A 30 -25.09 13.84 33.90
C LEU A 30 -24.19 12.79 33.26
N GLY A 31 -24.47 11.52 33.45
CA GLY A 31 -23.76 10.43 32.80
C GLY A 31 -23.86 10.50 31.28
N LEU A 32 -25.05 10.79 30.75
CA LEU A 32 -25.28 10.94 29.30
C LEU A 32 -24.52 12.13 28.74
N LYS A 33 -24.54 13.29 29.43
CA LYS A 33 -23.76 14.47 29.01
C LYS A 33 -22.26 14.20 29.02
N LEU A 34 -21.76 13.50 30.04
CA LEU A 34 -20.36 13.11 30.11
C LEU A 34 -19.98 12.16 28.96
N ALA A 35 -20.83 11.19 28.66
CA ALA A 35 -20.61 10.28 27.54
C ALA A 35 -20.53 11.02 26.18
N TRP A 36 -21.44 11.97 25.95
CA TRP A 36 -21.41 12.82 24.78
C TRP A 36 -20.16 13.71 24.70
N LEU A 37 -19.73 14.25 25.83
CA LEU A 37 -18.50 15.06 25.90
C LEU A 37 -17.26 14.20 25.54
N ILE A 38 -17.17 12.99 26.11
CA ILE A 38 -16.09 12.05 25.80
C ILE A 38 -16.11 11.68 24.32
N ALA A 39 -17.28 11.37 23.76
CA ALA A 39 -17.42 11.03 22.35
C ALA A 39 -16.99 12.20 21.44
N ALA A 40 -17.42 13.42 21.76
CA ALA A 40 -17.03 14.61 20.99
C ALA A 40 -15.52 14.89 21.07
N LEU A 41 -14.93 14.75 22.25
CA LEU A 41 -13.49 14.92 22.45
C LEU A 41 -12.69 13.85 21.69
N SER A 42 -13.13 12.58 21.76
CA SER A 42 -12.51 11.49 21.01
C SER A 42 -12.56 11.74 19.49
N LEU A 43 -13.70 12.18 19.00
CA LEU A 43 -13.85 12.53 17.57
C LEU A 43 -12.92 13.69 17.18
N ALA A 44 -12.84 14.73 18.01
CA ALA A 44 -11.95 15.87 17.77
C ALA A 44 -10.47 15.46 17.75
N ILE A 45 -10.06 14.55 18.65
CA ILE A 45 -8.68 14.01 18.67
C ILE A 45 -8.42 13.21 17.40
N VAL A 46 -9.33 12.32 16.98
CA VAL A 46 -9.18 11.52 15.76
C VAL A 46 -9.07 12.42 14.53
N LEU A 47 -9.96 13.40 14.40
CA LEU A 47 -9.92 14.36 13.29
C LEU A 47 -8.64 15.18 13.29
N GLY A 48 -8.22 15.71 14.44
CA GLY A 48 -6.98 16.48 14.59
C GLY A 48 -5.75 15.63 14.23
N PHE A 49 -5.69 14.40 14.71
CA PHE A 49 -4.61 13.46 14.37
C PHE A 49 -4.60 13.12 12.88
N THR A 50 -5.77 12.88 12.28
CA THR A 50 -5.89 12.60 10.83
C THR A 50 -5.40 13.78 10.00
N LEU A 51 -5.84 14.99 10.33
CA LEU A 51 -5.38 16.21 9.65
C LEU A 51 -3.88 16.41 9.80
N TYR A 52 -3.34 16.22 11.00
CA TYR A 52 -1.90 16.28 11.26
C TYR A 52 -1.16 15.24 10.42
N ALA A 53 -1.58 13.98 10.43
CA ALA A 53 -0.95 12.89 9.69
C ALA A 53 -0.96 13.14 8.17
N VAL A 54 -2.09 13.61 7.62
CA VAL A 54 -2.19 13.94 6.18
C VAL A 54 -1.23 15.07 5.81
N ASN A 55 -1.08 16.10 6.65
CA ASN A 55 -0.14 17.20 6.39
C ASN A 55 1.33 16.81 6.55
N MET A 56 1.62 15.71 7.29
CA MET A 56 2.98 15.18 7.46
C MET A 56 3.39 14.19 6.38
N LEU A 57 2.44 13.71 5.55
CA LEU A 57 2.78 12.84 4.43
C LEU A 57 3.63 13.61 3.40
N PRO A 58 4.69 12.97 2.88
CA PRO A 58 5.46 13.57 1.80
C PRO A 58 4.57 13.77 0.57
N PRO A 59 4.81 14.83 -0.23
CA PRO A 59 4.02 15.09 -1.42
C PRO A 59 4.17 13.95 -2.42
N LEU A 60 3.07 13.65 -3.14
CA LEU A 60 3.09 12.68 -4.24
C LEU A 60 4.13 13.14 -5.28
N GLN A 61 4.96 12.20 -5.67
CA GLN A 61 5.95 12.40 -6.72
C GLN A 61 5.39 11.95 -8.08
N PRO A 62 5.98 12.37 -9.21
CA PRO A 62 5.51 11.99 -10.54
C PRO A 62 5.34 10.46 -10.71
N TRP A 63 6.23 9.66 -10.17
CA TRP A 63 6.15 8.19 -10.26
C TRP A 63 4.99 7.55 -9.48
N HIS A 64 4.26 8.33 -8.66
CA HIS A 64 3.05 7.86 -7.97
C HIS A 64 1.78 8.13 -8.77
N THR A 65 1.82 9.01 -9.77
CA THR A 65 0.64 9.47 -10.51
C THR A 65 0.71 9.23 -12.00
N GLU A 66 1.92 9.21 -12.57
CA GLU A 66 2.14 9.01 -14.00
C GLU A 66 1.73 7.60 -14.43
N ARG A 67 1.22 7.45 -15.65
CA ARG A 67 0.80 6.17 -16.20
C ARG A 67 1.46 5.92 -17.54
N LEU A 68 1.95 4.68 -17.73
CA LEU A 68 2.51 4.20 -18.98
C LEU A 68 1.43 3.51 -19.81
N HIS A 69 1.42 3.77 -21.12
CA HIS A 69 0.40 3.27 -22.05
C HIS A 69 0.80 1.95 -22.71
N GLU A 70 2.11 1.67 -22.81
CA GLU A 70 2.64 0.44 -23.41
C GLU A 70 2.63 -0.77 -22.47
N GLU A 71 2.01 -0.66 -21.28
CA GLU A 71 1.90 -1.80 -20.36
C GLU A 71 1.04 -2.93 -20.96
N PHE A 72 1.43 -4.17 -20.67
CA PHE A 72 0.69 -5.34 -21.11
C PHE A 72 -0.70 -5.38 -20.45
N SER A 73 -1.68 -5.75 -21.24
CA SER A 73 -3.05 -6.00 -20.80
C SER A 73 -3.56 -7.29 -21.43
N ALA A 74 -3.99 -8.24 -20.61
CA ALA A 74 -4.51 -9.51 -21.12
C ALA A 74 -5.72 -9.35 -22.06
N LEU A 75 -6.53 -8.31 -21.84
CA LEU A 75 -7.69 -8.02 -22.69
C LEU A 75 -7.30 -7.54 -24.10
N ARG A 76 -6.16 -6.86 -24.24
CA ARG A 76 -5.72 -6.25 -25.52
C ARG A 76 -4.60 -7.03 -26.19
N HIS A 77 -3.85 -7.82 -25.45
CA HIS A 77 -2.60 -8.43 -25.88
C HIS A 77 -2.50 -9.92 -25.50
N GLY A 78 -3.65 -10.56 -25.16
CA GLY A 78 -3.66 -11.94 -24.68
C GLY A 78 -3.28 -12.99 -25.74
N ASP A 79 -3.17 -12.60 -27.00
CA ASP A 79 -2.73 -13.39 -28.14
C ASP A 79 -1.21 -13.35 -28.39
N LEU A 80 -0.48 -12.49 -27.66
CA LEU A 80 0.97 -12.38 -27.82
C LEU A 80 1.67 -13.64 -27.28
N ASP A 81 2.60 -14.16 -28.07
CA ASP A 81 3.61 -15.09 -27.59
C ASP A 81 4.66 -14.39 -26.70
N PHE A 82 5.59 -15.16 -26.16
CA PHE A 82 6.65 -14.61 -25.30
C PHE A 82 7.54 -13.59 -26.02
N ALA A 83 7.84 -13.81 -27.30
CA ALA A 83 8.64 -12.87 -28.10
C ALA A 83 7.88 -11.55 -28.31
N GLY A 84 6.59 -11.62 -28.58
CA GLY A 84 5.70 -10.45 -28.65
C GLY A 84 5.61 -9.70 -27.33
N TYR A 85 5.53 -10.43 -26.21
CA TYR A 85 5.57 -9.85 -24.89
C TYR A 85 6.87 -9.08 -24.62
N LEU A 86 8.03 -9.65 -24.95
CA LEU A 86 9.33 -8.98 -24.79
C LEU A 86 9.44 -7.70 -25.63
N LYS A 87 8.97 -7.72 -26.90
CA LYS A 87 8.95 -6.52 -27.75
C LYS A 87 8.06 -5.41 -27.16
N ARG A 88 6.95 -5.80 -26.55
CA ARG A 88 6.09 -4.84 -25.88
C ARG A 88 6.75 -4.27 -24.62
N GLU A 89 7.43 -5.11 -23.89
CA GLU A 89 8.22 -4.69 -22.73
C GLU A 89 9.35 -3.70 -23.11
N GLU A 90 9.99 -3.88 -24.26
CA GLU A 90 10.96 -2.91 -24.81
C GLU A 90 10.33 -1.54 -25.02
N LYS A 91 9.14 -1.49 -25.62
CA LYS A 91 8.40 -0.23 -25.82
C LYS A 91 8.01 0.42 -24.51
N LEU A 92 7.54 -0.38 -23.55
CA LEU A 92 7.19 0.10 -22.21
C LEU A 92 8.39 0.77 -21.51
N PHE A 93 9.57 0.16 -21.58
CA PHE A 93 10.76 0.74 -20.95
C PHE A 93 11.32 1.93 -21.74
N ALA A 94 11.10 2.02 -23.05
CA ALA A 94 11.39 3.21 -23.83
C ALA A 94 10.48 4.38 -23.38
N GLU A 95 9.17 4.13 -23.28
CA GLU A 95 8.20 5.10 -22.75
C GLU A 95 8.54 5.55 -21.34
N LEU A 96 8.92 4.62 -20.45
CA LEU A 96 9.38 4.94 -19.09
C LEU A 96 10.57 5.91 -19.12
N ASN A 97 11.57 5.64 -19.94
CA ASN A 97 12.76 6.48 -20.04
C ASN A 97 12.44 7.89 -20.56
N GLU A 98 11.56 8.00 -21.56
CA GLU A 98 11.07 9.29 -22.08
C GLU A 98 10.30 10.06 -21.01
N THR A 99 9.41 9.37 -20.29
CA THR A 99 8.64 9.95 -19.19
C THR A 99 9.55 10.49 -18.10
N VAL A 100 10.52 9.69 -17.66
CA VAL A 100 11.50 10.09 -16.62
C VAL A 100 12.38 11.26 -17.07
N ALA A 101 12.77 11.30 -18.33
CA ALA A 101 13.57 12.40 -18.89
C ALA A 101 12.84 13.76 -18.83
N GLY A 102 11.52 13.75 -18.80
CA GLY A 102 10.69 14.96 -18.65
C GLY A 102 10.54 15.45 -17.20
N TRP A 103 11.02 14.72 -16.19
CA TRP A 103 10.84 15.09 -14.80
C TRP A 103 11.89 16.10 -14.31
N ASP A 104 11.51 16.90 -13.29
CA ASP A 104 12.49 17.79 -12.62
C ASP A 104 13.43 16.96 -11.73
N THR A 105 14.66 16.80 -12.21
CA THR A 105 15.71 16.00 -11.55
C THR A 105 16.34 16.70 -10.35
N ARG A 106 15.99 17.96 -10.07
CA ARG A 106 16.59 18.78 -9.00
C ARG A 106 15.93 18.60 -7.64
N SER A 107 14.76 17.99 -7.60
CA SER A 107 14.07 17.73 -6.33
C SER A 107 14.87 16.75 -5.47
N GLU A 108 14.92 16.97 -4.17
CA GLU A 108 15.61 16.08 -3.21
C GLU A 108 15.09 14.64 -3.30
N ALA A 109 13.80 14.47 -3.46
CA ALA A 109 13.17 13.14 -3.64
C ALA A 109 13.70 12.42 -4.89
N PHE A 110 14.03 13.16 -5.97
CA PHE A 110 14.55 12.57 -7.20
C PHE A 110 16.03 12.20 -7.09
N LEU A 111 16.82 12.94 -6.30
CA LEU A 111 18.26 12.68 -6.15
C LEU A 111 18.58 11.25 -5.70
N HIS A 112 17.74 10.68 -4.86
CA HIS A 112 17.89 9.32 -4.33
C HIS A 112 16.97 8.29 -5.00
N SER A 113 16.21 8.71 -6.00
CA SER A 113 15.27 7.83 -6.70
C SER A 113 16.00 6.86 -7.64
N ARG A 114 15.47 5.63 -7.75
CA ARG A 114 15.90 4.66 -8.77
C ARG A 114 15.69 5.15 -10.20
N PHE A 115 14.84 6.13 -10.40
CA PHE A 115 14.57 6.74 -11.70
C PHE A 115 15.62 7.79 -12.10
N ASN A 116 16.44 8.26 -11.17
CA ASN A 116 17.52 9.20 -11.48
C ASN A 116 18.75 8.44 -12.00
N PRO A 117 19.15 8.61 -13.26
CA PRO A 117 20.33 7.95 -13.84
C PRO A 117 21.64 8.26 -13.09
N ALA A 118 21.70 9.40 -12.41
CA ALA A 118 22.88 9.83 -11.63
C ALA A 118 22.88 9.27 -10.18
N SER A 119 21.78 8.68 -9.71
CA SER A 119 21.70 8.16 -8.36
C SER A 119 22.55 6.89 -8.17
N ALA A 120 23.04 6.68 -6.94
CA ALA A 120 23.75 5.45 -6.61
C ALA A 120 22.87 4.21 -6.78
N VAL A 121 21.58 4.32 -6.50
CA VAL A 121 20.61 3.23 -6.64
C VAL A 121 20.47 2.80 -8.10
N ASN A 122 20.41 3.75 -9.03
CA ASN A 122 20.36 3.44 -10.46
C ASN A 122 21.67 2.83 -10.96
N ARG A 123 22.81 3.36 -10.52
CA ARG A 123 24.16 2.86 -10.91
C ARG A 123 24.47 1.45 -10.41
N LEU A 124 23.94 1.04 -9.25
CA LEU A 124 24.08 -0.32 -8.75
C LEU A 124 23.46 -1.39 -9.68
N ALA A 125 22.62 -0.95 -10.59
CA ALA A 125 22.00 -1.80 -11.58
C ALA A 125 22.90 -2.08 -12.81
N ASP A 126 24.18 -1.70 -12.83
CA ASP A 126 25.19 -1.90 -13.90
C ASP A 126 24.69 -1.51 -15.31
N GLY A 127 23.76 -0.56 -15.39
CA GLY A 127 23.13 -0.15 -16.65
C GLY A 127 22.28 -1.24 -17.33
N ALA A 128 22.25 -2.45 -16.78
CA ALA A 128 21.41 -3.51 -17.29
C ALA A 128 19.96 -3.34 -16.84
N PRO A 129 18.99 -3.59 -17.70
CA PRO A 129 17.56 -3.47 -17.35
C PRO A 129 17.11 -4.61 -16.46
N HIS A 130 17.54 -4.63 -15.21
CA HIS A 130 17.29 -5.72 -14.26
C HIS A 130 15.80 -5.94 -13.93
N ASN A 131 14.96 -4.98 -14.25
CA ASN A 131 13.51 -5.08 -14.02
C ASN A 131 12.74 -5.65 -15.22
N ARG A 132 13.44 -6.13 -16.25
CA ARG A 132 12.84 -6.73 -17.45
C ARG A 132 12.79 -8.25 -17.35
N SER A 133 11.88 -8.85 -18.08
CA SER A 133 11.88 -10.30 -18.32
C SER A 133 13.15 -10.72 -19.05
N PHE A 134 13.70 -11.86 -18.69
CA PHE A 134 14.87 -12.41 -19.35
C PHE A 134 14.82 -13.94 -19.40
N ARG A 135 15.65 -14.51 -20.26
CA ARG A 135 15.79 -15.95 -20.41
C ARG A 135 17.26 -16.36 -20.43
N LEU A 136 17.58 -17.43 -19.72
CA LEU A 136 18.87 -18.12 -19.78
C LEU A 136 18.64 -19.48 -20.42
N THR A 137 19.37 -19.76 -21.49
CA THR A 137 19.21 -20.99 -22.28
C THR A 137 20.47 -21.84 -22.25
N SER A 138 20.31 -23.14 -21.97
CA SER A 138 21.37 -24.15 -22.04
C SER A 138 21.38 -24.84 -23.40
N ARG A 139 22.52 -25.36 -23.84
CA ARG A 139 22.61 -26.10 -25.11
C ARG A 139 21.81 -27.39 -25.11
N GLU A 140 21.86 -28.11 -23.97
CA GLU A 140 21.13 -29.36 -23.71
C GLU A 140 20.43 -29.25 -22.37
N PRO A 141 19.23 -28.64 -22.35
CA PRO A 141 18.54 -28.36 -21.10
C PRO A 141 18.03 -29.65 -20.45
N LYS A 142 18.31 -29.83 -19.17
CA LYS A 142 17.76 -30.91 -18.34
C LYS A 142 16.28 -30.73 -18.02
N GLY A 143 15.78 -29.53 -18.20
CA GLY A 143 14.39 -29.13 -17.93
C GLY A 143 14.21 -27.63 -18.12
N GLN A 144 13.00 -27.16 -17.85
CA GLN A 144 12.65 -25.74 -17.95
C GLN A 144 12.14 -25.23 -16.61
N ALA A 145 12.50 -24.01 -16.25
CA ALA A 145 12.03 -23.31 -15.07
C ALA A 145 11.43 -21.94 -15.46
N LEU A 146 10.24 -21.66 -14.94
CA LEU A 146 9.62 -20.34 -14.98
C LEU A 146 9.68 -19.72 -13.60
N LEU A 147 10.33 -18.56 -13.47
CA LEU A 147 10.44 -17.81 -12.25
C LEU A 147 9.54 -16.57 -12.32
N ILE A 148 8.73 -16.41 -11.29
CA ILE A 148 7.83 -15.27 -11.15
C ILE A 148 8.13 -14.61 -9.80
N HIS A 149 8.39 -13.31 -9.82
CA HIS A 149 8.71 -12.52 -8.64
C HIS A 149 7.49 -12.25 -7.75
N GLY A 150 7.72 -11.76 -6.53
CA GLY A 150 6.66 -11.39 -5.59
C GLY A 150 5.90 -10.11 -5.98
N LEU A 151 4.78 -9.86 -5.26
CA LEU A 151 3.81 -8.79 -5.57
C LEU A 151 4.41 -7.38 -5.56
N SER A 152 5.41 -7.08 -4.74
CA SER A 152 6.07 -5.77 -4.65
C SER A 152 7.48 -5.75 -5.24
N ASP A 153 7.80 -6.72 -6.08
CA ASP A 153 9.14 -7.00 -6.55
C ASP A 153 9.26 -6.90 -8.10
N SER A 154 10.36 -7.35 -8.64
CA SER A 154 10.65 -7.34 -10.08
C SER A 154 11.54 -8.54 -10.44
N PRO A 155 11.76 -8.86 -11.73
CA PRO A 155 12.65 -9.93 -12.17
C PRO A 155 14.04 -9.90 -11.56
N TYR A 156 14.52 -8.74 -11.14
CA TYR A 156 15.84 -8.59 -10.52
C TYR A 156 16.03 -9.49 -9.30
N SER A 157 15.02 -9.64 -8.45
CA SER A 157 15.11 -10.49 -7.25
C SER A 157 15.27 -11.97 -7.57
N MET A 158 14.86 -12.39 -8.77
CA MET A 158 14.97 -13.77 -9.22
C MET A 158 16.31 -14.08 -9.91
N LYS A 159 17.19 -13.07 -10.16
CA LYS A 159 18.41 -13.21 -10.93
C LYS A 159 19.33 -14.29 -10.38
N ALA A 160 19.67 -14.22 -9.11
CA ALA A 160 20.60 -15.20 -8.49
C ALA A 160 20.06 -16.64 -8.52
N LEU A 161 18.74 -16.80 -8.34
CA LEU A 161 18.11 -18.11 -8.46
C LEU A 161 18.11 -18.60 -9.90
N ALA A 162 17.84 -17.71 -10.86
CA ALA A 162 17.87 -18.03 -12.29
C ALA A 162 19.26 -18.50 -12.74
N GLU A 163 20.30 -17.78 -12.36
CA GLU A 163 21.69 -18.15 -12.62
C GLU A 163 22.04 -19.51 -11.99
N SER A 164 21.68 -19.74 -10.74
CA SER A 164 21.92 -21.01 -10.05
C SER A 164 21.20 -22.20 -10.70
N LEU A 165 20.02 -22.03 -11.24
CA LEU A 165 19.30 -23.07 -11.99
C LEU A 165 19.92 -23.28 -13.37
N HIS A 166 20.30 -22.21 -14.04
CA HIS A 166 20.97 -22.28 -15.33
C HIS A 166 22.30 -23.01 -15.27
N ASP A 167 23.12 -22.74 -14.24
CA ASP A 167 24.39 -23.43 -13.99
C ASP A 167 24.21 -24.94 -13.76
N ARG A 168 23.02 -25.34 -13.29
CA ARG A 168 22.65 -26.76 -13.16
C ARG A 168 22.08 -27.37 -14.45
N GLY A 169 22.05 -26.60 -15.53
CA GLY A 169 21.63 -27.05 -16.86
C GLY A 169 20.13 -26.90 -17.15
N PHE A 170 19.43 -26.00 -16.48
CA PHE A 170 18.05 -25.71 -16.81
C PHE A 170 17.94 -24.53 -17.77
N ASP A 171 16.96 -24.57 -18.68
CA ASP A 171 16.45 -23.35 -19.32
C ASP A 171 15.63 -22.58 -18.31
N VAL A 172 15.93 -21.31 -18.10
CA VAL A 172 15.24 -20.49 -17.13
C VAL A 172 14.61 -19.26 -17.77
N THR A 173 13.34 -19.08 -17.58
CA THR A 173 12.62 -17.87 -17.96
C THR A 173 12.21 -17.12 -16.70
N VAL A 174 12.61 -15.86 -16.60
CA VAL A 174 12.17 -14.95 -15.53
C VAL A 174 11.21 -13.95 -16.11
N LEU A 175 9.97 -13.97 -15.63
CA LEU A 175 8.88 -13.14 -16.17
C LEU A 175 8.63 -11.92 -15.27
N ARG A 176 8.54 -10.74 -15.88
CA ARG A 176 8.02 -9.55 -15.24
C ARG A 176 6.48 -9.60 -15.23
N LEU A 177 5.88 -9.44 -14.10
CA LEU A 177 4.43 -9.27 -14.03
C LEU A 177 4.04 -7.85 -14.52
N PRO A 178 2.93 -7.71 -15.24
CA PRO A 178 2.41 -6.41 -15.64
C PRO A 178 2.28 -5.45 -14.45
N GLY A 179 2.59 -4.18 -14.66
CA GLY A 179 2.61 -3.15 -13.61
C GLY A 179 3.85 -3.14 -12.72
N HIS A 180 4.68 -4.18 -12.76
CA HIS A 180 5.86 -4.31 -11.89
C HIS A 180 7.14 -3.82 -12.58
N GLY A 181 8.15 -3.48 -11.79
CA GLY A 181 9.47 -3.09 -12.30
C GLY A 181 9.53 -1.71 -12.99
N THR A 182 8.40 -1.05 -13.19
CA THR A 182 8.25 0.29 -13.76
C THR A 182 7.84 1.31 -12.70
N LEU A 183 6.77 2.07 -12.92
CA LEU A 183 6.27 3.06 -11.96
C LEU A 183 5.37 2.41 -10.90
N PRO A 184 5.46 2.83 -9.63
CA PRO A 184 4.55 2.33 -8.58
C PRO A 184 3.06 2.53 -8.90
N SER A 185 2.72 3.60 -9.63
CA SER A 185 1.36 3.89 -10.11
C SER A 185 0.77 2.83 -11.04
N MET A 186 1.60 1.93 -11.59
CA MET A 186 1.18 0.86 -12.50
C MET A 186 0.80 -0.44 -11.76
N MET A 187 1.13 -0.55 -10.47
CA MET A 187 0.82 -1.72 -9.64
C MET A 187 -0.62 -1.68 -9.08
N THR A 188 -1.63 -1.50 -9.92
CA THR A 188 -3.05 -1.41 -9.51
C THR A 188 -3.88 -2.55 -10.10
#